data_64fd6a3a2bbeb29030087341832bf59b
#
_entry.id   64fd6a3a2bbeb29030087341832bf59b
#
_cell.length_a   1.000
_cell.length_b   1.000
_cell.length_c   1.000
_cell.angle_alpha   90.00
_cell.angle_beta   90.00
_cell.angle_gamma   90.00
#
_symmetry.space_group_name_H-M   'P 1'
#
loop_
_entity.id
_entity.type
_entity.pdbx_description
1 polymer ?
#
loop_
_entity_poly.entity_id
_entity_poly.type
_entity_poly.pdbx_seq_one_letter_code
_entity_poly.pdbx_strand_id
1 'polypeptide(L)' 'MKNIDSEIEEIMINTEFIKLDQLLKWANFTGSGVEAKMFIQNGEVKVNNAVETRRGKKIYDGDIVEFAGEKVVVRAKH' A
#
# COMPACT_ATOMS: atom_id res chain seq x y z
N MET A 1 -1.49 -16.85 22.18
CA MET A 1 -0.54 -16.23 21.30
C MET A 1 -1.23 -15.66 20.08
N LYS A 2 -0.96 -14.42 19.84
CA LYS A 2 -1.58 -13.77 18.72
C LYS A 2 -0.90 -14.13 17.40
N ASN A 3 -1.69 -14.45 16.43
CA ASN A 3 -1.17 -14.73 15.10
C ASN A 3 -1.17 -13.45 14.28
N ILE A 4 -0.03 -12.83 14.18
CA ILE A 4 0.07 -11.57 13.48
C ILE A 4 0.28 -11.73 11.98
N ASP A 5 0.59 -12.92 11.53
CA ASP A 5 0.83 -13.13 10.10
C ASP A 5 -0.42 -12.96 9.28
N SER A 6 -1.56 -13.23 9.88
CA SER A 6 -2.81 -13.13 9.15
C SER A 6 -3.46 -11.77 9.27
N GLU A 7 -2.85 -10.87 10.01
CA GLU A 7 -3.46 -9.56 10.20
C GLU A 7 -3.16 -8.65 9.03
N ILE A 8 -4.21 -8.15 8.42
CA ILE A 8 -4.10 -7.18 7.35
C ILE A 8 -4.88 -5.97 7.79
N GLU A 9 -4.21 -4.84 7.87
CA GLU A 9 -4.83 -3.61 8.30
C GLU A 9 -5.64 -3.02 7.16
N GLU A 10 -6.82 -2.49 7.49
CA GLU A 10 -7.65 -1.84 6.47
C GLU A 10 -7.34 -0.37 6.43
N ILE A 11 -7.17 0.15 5.22
CA ILE A 11 -6.92 1.57 5.01
C ILE A 11 -8.11 2.14 4.24
N MET A 12 -8.82 3.05 4.87
CA MET A 12 -10.00 3.67 4.24
C MET A 12 -9.60 4.87 3.41
N ILE A 13 -10.12 4.95 2.20
CA ILE A 13 -9.94 6.13 1.36
C ILE A 13 -11.31 6.64 0.95
N ASN A 14 -11.41 7.94 0.66
CA ASN A 14 -12.68 8.56 0.26
C ASN A 14 -12.77 8.79 -1.22
N THR A 15 -11.90 8.21 -2.00
CA THR A 15 -11.88 8.35 -3.44
C THR A 15 -12.01 6.98 -4.05
N GLU A 16 -12.20 6.93 -5.35
CA GLU A 16 -12.35 5.66 -6.05
C GLU A 16 -11.06 4.86 -6.02
N PHE A 17 -9.94 5.53 -6.04
CA PHE A 17 -8.63 4.87 -5.99
C PHE A 17 -7.63 5.83 -5.34
N ILE A 18 -6.47 5.30 -5.00
CA ILE A 18 -5.36 6.11 -4.50
C ILE A 18 -4.10 5.65 -5.22
N LYS A 19 -3.22 6.58 -5.54
CA LYS A 19 -1.95 6.20 -6.17
C LYS A 19 -1.05 5.53 -5.16
N LEU A 20 -0.24 4.58 -5.63
CA LEU A 20 0.57 3.77 -4.74
C LEU A 20 1.48 4.58 -3.83
N ASP A 21 2.16 5.59 -4.37
CA ASP A 21 3.04 6.42 -3.54
C ASP A 21 2.26 7.19 -2.48
N GLN A 22 1.06 7.64 -2.82
CA GLN A 22 0.20 8.32 -1.86
C GLN A 22 -0.27 7.36 -0.78
N LEU A 23 -0.55 6.12 -1.15
CA LEU A 23 -1.00 5.12 -0.20
C LEU A 23 0.07 4.83 0.83
N LEU A 24 1.33 4.72 0.42
CA LEU A 24 2.40 4.45 1.36
C LEU A 24 2.52 5.55 2.41
N LYS A 25 2.29 6.79 2.01
CA LYS A 25 2.25 7.90 2.97
C LYS A 25 1.01 7.81 3.85
N TRP A 26 -0.13 7.54 3.24
CA TRP A 26 -1.41 7.48 3.94
C TRP A 26 -1.39 6.39 5.01
N ALA A 27 -0.73 5.29 4.73
CA ALA A 27 -0.62 4.16 5.64
C ALA A 27 0.54 4.29 6.62
N ASN A 28 1.24 5.41 6.58
CA ASN A 28 2.40 5.67 7.45
C ASN A 28 3.56 4.70 7.23
N PHE A 29 3.66 4.14 6.05
CA PHE A 29 4.81 3.32 5.71
C PHE A 29 6.03 4.18 5.41
N THR A 30 5.80 5.40 4.91
CA THR A 30 6.88 6.33 4.61
C THR A 30 6.50 7.71 5.11
N GLY A 31 7.50 8.55 5.33
CA GLY A 31 7.27 9.90 5.80
C GLY A 31 7.13 10.93 4.69
N SER A 32 7.45 10.54 3.45
CA SER A 32 7.41 11.51 2.35
C SER A 32 7.18 10.80 1.04
N GLY A 33 6.78 11.58 0.02
CA GLY A 33 6.61 11.04 -1.32
C GLY A 33 7.91 10.61 -1.96
N VAL A 34 9.00 11.28 -1.61
CA VAL A 34 10.33 10.92 -2.15
C VAL A 34 10.73 9.54 -1.65
N GLU A 35 10.52 9.29 -0.37
CA GLU A 35 10.80 7.99 0.22
C GLU A 35 9.94 6.91 -0.43
N ALA A 36 8.66 7.19 -0.57
CA ALA A 36 7.75 6.25 -1.19
C ALA A 36 8.21 5.88 -2.60
N LYS A 37 8.58 6.89 -3.38
CA LYS A 37 9.06 6.67 -4.72
C LYS A 37 10.26 5.74 -4.75
N MET A 38 11.20 5.98 -3.83
CA MET A 38 12.42 5.16 -3.78
C MET A 38 12.10 3.70 -3.49
N PHE A 39 11.28 3.45 -2.50
CA PHE A 39 10.94 2.07 -2.14
C PHE A 39 10.20 1.37 -3.28
N ILE A 40 9.29 2.08 -3.93
CA ILE A 40 8.54 1.50 -5.03
C ILE A 40 9.48 1.15 -6.19
N GLN A 41 10.33 2.09 -6.57
CA GLN A 41 11.21 1.88 -7.72
C GLN A 41 12.28 0.83 -7.43
N ASN A 42 12.61 0.63 -6.17
CA ASN A 42 13.57 -0.41 -5.78
C ASN A 42 12.94 -1.80 -5.70
N GLY A 43 11.65 -1.93 -5.98
CA GLY A 43 11.00 -3.23 -5.96
C GLY A 43 10.65 -3.74 -4.58
N GLU A 44 10.52 -2.84 -3.61
CA GLU A 44 10.27 -3.24 -2.23
C GLU A 44 8.79 -3.27 -1.88
N VAL A 45 7.93 -2.95 -2.84
CA VAL A 45 6.50 -2.88 -2.63
C VAL A 45 5.80 -3.89 -3.53
N LYS A 46 4.84 -4.61 -2.96
CA LYS A 46 4.04 -5.56 -3.74
C LYS A 46 2.58 -5.13 -3.70
N VAL A 47 1.92 -5.34 -4.83
CA VAL A 47 0.48 -5.14 -4.93
C VAL A 47 -0.11 -6.48 -5.34
N ASN A 48 -0.99 -7.01 -4.51
CA ASN A 48 -1.62 -8.32 -4.74
C ASN A 48 -0.57 -9.39 -5.04
N ASN A 49 0.49 -9.41 -4.24
CA ASN A 49 1.58 -10.40 -4.29
C ASN A 49 2.53 -10.25 -5.46
N ALA A 50 2.45 -9.17 -6.22
CA ALA A 50 3.35 -8.93 -7.33
C ALA A 50 4.12 -7.64 -7.11
N VAL A 51 5.42 -7.65 -7.33
CA VAL A 51 6.23 -6.46 -7.20
C VAL A 51 5.72 -5.38 -8.15
N GLU A 52 5.52 -4.18 -7.62
CA GLU A 52 5.06 -3.06 -8.40
C GLU A 52 6.09 -1.94 -8.32
N THR A 53 6.57 -1.48 -9.47
CA THR A 53 7.61 -0.44 -9.50
C THR A 53 7.10 0.91 -10.01
N ARG A 54 5.82 1.00 -10.34
CA ARG A 54 5.23 2.26 -10.81
C ARG A 54 4.62 2.99 -9.64
N ARG A 55 5.17 4.14 -9.30
CA ARG A 55 4.65 4.89 -8.15
C ARG A 55 3.23 5.42 -8.38
N GLY A 56 2.86 5.59 -9.63
CA GLY A 56 1.52 6.08 -9.97
C GLY A 56 0.49 5.01 -10.18
N LYS A 57 0.81 3.77 -9.84
CA LYS A 57 -0.16 2.67 -9.95
C LYS A 57 -1.40 3.00 -9.14
N LYS A 58 -2.56 2.90 -9.77
CA LYS A 58 -3.83 3.15 -9.08
C LYS A 58 -4.20 1.93 -8.24
N ILE A 59 -4.50 2.17 -6.98
CA ILE A 59 -4.88 1.13 -6.04
C ILE A 59 -6.35 1.31 -5.72
N TYR A 60 -7.12 0.24 -5.89
CA TYR A 60 -8.58 0.27 -5.77
C TYR A 60 -9.03 -0.54 -4.56
N ASP A 61 -10.31 -0.42 -4.27
CA ASP A 61 -10.94 -1.18 -3.20
C ASP A 61 -10.59 -2.66 -3.34
N GLY A 62 -10.14 -3.25 -2.26
CA GLY A 62 -9.81 -4.68 -2.23
C GLY A 62 -8.38 -5.00 -2.59
N ASP A 63 -7.62 -4.03 -3.11
CA ASP A 63 -6.21 -4.30 -3.42
C ASP A 63 -5.40 -4.38 -2.14
N ILE A 64 -4.46 -5.32 -2.10
CA ILE A 64 -3.59 -5.53 -0.96
C ILE A 64 -2.20 -5.05 -1.30
N VAL A 65 -1.66 -4.18 -0.46
CA VAL A 65 -0.33 -3.62 -0.65
C VAL A 65 0.56 -4.09 0.48
N GLU A 66 1.74 -4.55 0.13
CA GLU A 66 2.70 -5.10 1.08
C GLU A 66 4.01 -4.34 1.01
N PHE A 67 4.52 -3.98 2.18
CA PHE A 67 5.80 -3.29 2.30
C PHE A 67 6.42 -3.66 3.64
N ALA A 68 7.69 -4.04 3.62
CA ALA A 68 8.47 -4.34 4.84
C ALA A 68 7.79 -5.39 5.73
N GLY A 69 7.15 -6.36 5.11
CA GLY A 69 6.51 -7.44 5.85
C GLY A 69 5.13 -7.11 6.38
N GLU A 70 4.63 -5.91 6.13
CA GLU A 70 3.30 -5.49 6.56
C GLU A 70 2.38 -5.39 5.37
N LYS A 71 1.12 -5.74 5.60
CA LYS A 71 0.12 -5.73 4.55
C LYS A 71 -1.05 -4.84 4.94
N VAL A 72 -1.55 -4.09 3.97
CA VAL A 72 -2.78 -3.32 4.15
C VAL A 72 -3.72 -3.63 2.98
N VAL A 73 -5.01 -3.60 3.25
CA VAL A 73 -6.00 -3.72 2.19
C VAL A 73 -6.73 -2.39 2.09
N VAL A 74 -6.89 -1.92 0.86
CA VAL A 74 -7.54 -0.63 0.62
C VAL A 74 -9.04 -0.83 0.58
N ARG A 75 -9.77 0.04 1.28
CA ARG A 75 -11.23 0.08 1.24
C ARG A 75 -11.66 1.44 0.76
N ALA A 76 -12.28 1.47 -0.40
CA ALA A 76 -12.77 2.71 -0.97
C ALA A 76 -14.22 2.88 -0.57
N LYS A 77 -14.55 4.06 -0.11
CA LYS A 77 -15.91 4.38 0.27
C LYS A 77 -16.68 4.85 -0.95
N HIS A 78 -17.83 4.26 -1.19
CA HIS A 78 -18.66 4.65 -2.31
C HIS A 78 -19.96 5.25 -1.85
#